data_6375fc8ee9c2185ecd5c4eb408ab624d
#
_entry.id   6375fc8ee9c2185ecd5c4eb408ab624d
#
_cell.length_a   1.000
_cell.length_b   1.000
_cell.length_c   1.000
_cell.angle_alpha   90.00
_cell.angle_beta   90.00
_cell.angle_gamma   90.00
#
_symmetry.space_group_name_H-M   'P 1'
#
loop_
_entity.id
_entity.type
_entity.pdbx_description
1 polymer ?
#
loop_
_entity_poly.entity_id
_entity_poly.type
_entity_poly.pdbx_seq_one_letter_code
_entity_poly.pdbx_strand_id
1 'polypeptide(L)'
;MTESEPVAIRAIAAGGDGVGTLPDGRTVFVPRSAPGDQVTLRKLRMHQRFARGEVDRVVVSGPGRIDPPCPHYVGDQCGGCQLMHLHPAAQRAAKGRIVGDALRRIGRVDIADPEVVPASADLGYRAKVTLAVRDGVVGLHRRGEAGRIFELRRCLLLEPEIDALHQQLRAARGRLPRDASHVV
;
A
#
# COMPACT_ATOMS: atom_id res chain seq x y z
N MET A 1 -9.71 -1.30 -29.51
CA MET A 1 -9.76 -1.07 -28.06
C MET A 1 -9.33 0.38 -27.86
N THR A 2 -10.25 1.27 -27.54
CA THR A 2 -9.93 2.69 -27.25
C THR A 2 -9.05 2.72 -26.02
N GLU A 3 -7.80 3.21 -26.16
CA GLU A 3 -6.94 3.48 -25.00
C GLU A 3 -7.69 4.48 -24.11
N SER A 4 -7.90 4.10 -22.86
CA SER A 4 -8.53 4.99 -21.88
C SER A 4 -7.60 6.18 -21.64
N GLU A 5 -8.16 7.39 -21.67
CA GLU A 5 -7.44 8.63 -21.41
C GLU A 5 -6.72 8.54 -20.03
N PRO A 6 -5.44 8.91 -19.98
CA PRO A 6 -4.68 8.84 -18.72
C PRO A 6 -5.25 9.78 -17.65
N VAL A 7 -5.34 9.28 -16.42
CA VAL A 7 -5.77 10.05 -15.25
C VAL A 7 -4.56 10.58 -14.51
N ALA A 8 -4.53 11.89 -14.25
CA ALA A 8 -3.50 12.53 -13.43
C ALA A 8 -3.79 12.31 -11.94
N ILE A 9 -2.79 11.83 -11.21
CA ILE A 9 -2.86 11.61 -9.77
C ILE A 9 -2.31 12.83 -9.05
N ARG A 10 -3.14 13.48 -8.22
CA ARG A 10 -2.80 14.74 -7.54
C ARG A 10 -2.38 14.60 -6.08
N ALA A 11 -2.80 13.53 -5.41
CA ALA A 11 -2.58 13.35 -3.97
C ALA A 11 -2.68 11.88 -3.56
N ILE A 12 -2.34 11.59 -2.30
CA ILE A 12 -2.62 10.32 -1.62
C ILE A 12 -3.76 10.56 -0.61
N ALA A 13 -4.78 9.72 -0.65
CA ALA A 13 -5.85 9.71 0.35
C ALA A 13 -5.43 9.00 1.64
N ALA A 14 -6.16 9.23 2.73
CA ALA A 14 -6.09 8.37 3.91
C ALA A 14 -6.35 6.90 3.50
N GLY A 15 -5.45 5.99 3.89
CA GLY A 15 -5.47 4.60 3.43
C GLY A 15 -4.50 4.28 2.29
N GLY A 16 -3.88 5.29 1.66
CA GLY A 16 -2.77 5.12 0.72
C GLY A 16 -3.16 5.01 -0.75
N ASP A 17 -4.44 5.15 -1.11
CA ASP A 17 -4.85 5.22 -2.51
C ASP A 17 -4.50 6.59 -3.11
N GLY A 18 -3.97 6.60 -4.33
CA GLY A 18 -3.83 7.85 -5.09
C GLY A 18 -5.19 8.42 -5.48
N VAL A 19 -5.26 9.73 -5.60
CA VAL A 19 -6.48 10.48 -5.91
C VAL A 19 -6.34 11.18 -7.24
N GLY A 20 -7.19 10.85 -8.20
CA GLY A 20 -7.33 11.52 -9.47
C GLY A 20 -8.75 12.07 -9.70
N THR A 21 -8.97 12.61 -10.88
CA THR A 21 -10.29 13.05 -11.33
C THR A 21 -10.57 12.46 -12.71
N LEU A 22 -11.71 11.81 -12.87
CA LEU A 22 -12.17 11.28 -14.14
C LEU A 22 -12.70 12.41 -15.05
N PRO A 23 -12.82 12.19 -16.38
CA PRO A 23 -13.36 13.17 -17.31
C PRO A 23 -14.77 13.68 -16.94
N ASP A 24 -15.58 12.87 -16.27
CA ASP A 24 -16.91 13.23 -15.79
C ASP A 24 -16.92 14.03 -14.47
N GLY A 25 -15.75 14.41 -13.96
CA GLY A 25 -15.56 15.19 -12.74
C GLY A 25 -15.54 14.39 -11.43
N ARG A 26 -15.83 13.08 -11.46
CA ARG A 26 -15.77 12.24 -10.25
C ARG A 26 -14.35 12.03 -9.78
N THR A 27 -14.17 12.04 -8.46
CA THR A 27 -12.93 11.62 -7.83
C THR A 27 -12.73 10.12 -8.04
N VAL A 28 -11.54 9.71 -8.47
CA VAL A 28 -11.16 8.29 -8.54
C VAL A 28 -10.04 7.98 -7.56
N PHE A 29 -10.21 6.86 -6.83
CA PHE A 29 -9.20 6.30 -5.94
C PHE A 29 -8.47 5.15 -6.65
N VAL A 30 -7.15 5.28 -6.71
CA VAL A 30 -6.28 4.38 -7.49
C VAL A 30 -5.13 3.89 -6.62
N PRO A 31 -5.21 2.69 -6.05
CA PRO A 31 -4.14 2.14 -5.25
C PRO A 31 -2.82 2.07 -6.02
N ARG A 32 -1.70 2.28 -5.29
CA ARG A 32 -0.34 2.16 -5.83
C ARG A 32 -0.02 3.14 -6.96
N SER A 33 -0.72 4.25 -7.03
CA SER A 33 -0.37 5.39 -7.85
C SER A 33 0.24 6.51 -6.99
N ALA A 34 1.15 7.27 -7.57
CA ALA A 34 1.91 8.34 -6.91
C ALA A 34 1.44 9.73 -7.38
N PRO A 35 1.50 10.76 -6.53
CA PRO A 35 1.28 12.13 -6.98
C PRO A 35 2.19 12.51 -8.15
N GLY A 36 1.62 13.08 -9.19
CA GLY A 36 2.31 13.38 -10.45
C GLY A 36 2.30 12.26 -11.49
N ASP A 37 1.83 11.05 -11.14
CA ASP A 37 1.63 10.01 -12.14
C ASP A 37 0.52 10.40 -13.11
N GLN A 38 0.67 9.98 -14.37
CA GLN A 38 -0.42 9.83 -15.32
C GLN A 38 -0.61 8.32 -15.56
N VAL A 39 -1.79 7.81 -15.27
CA VAL A 39 -2.08 6.37 -15.30
C VAL A 39 -3.29 6.04 -16.15
N THR A 40 -3.21 4.99 -16.95
CA THR A 40 -4.41 4.35 -17.48
C THR A 40 -5.00 3.41 -16.43
N LEU A 41 -6.32 3.27 -16.45
CA LEU A 41 -7.05 2.51 -15.44
C LEU A 41 -7.66 1.24 -16.03
N ARG A 42 -7.67 0.20 -15.19
CA ARG A 42 -8.44 -1.02 -15.40
C ARG A 42 -9.37 -1.29 -14.24
N LYS A 43 -10.33 -2.18 -14.42
CA LYS A 43 -11.32 -2.58 -13.39
C LYS A 43 -12.00 -1.37 -12.72
N LEU A 44 -12.33 -0.36 -13.51
CA LEU A 44 -12.99 0.84 -13.03
C LEU A 44 -14.39 0.50 -12.50
N ARG A 45 -14.62 0.81 -11.23
CA ARG A 45 -15.92 0.64 -10.55
C ARG A 45 -16.46 2.02 -10.23
N MET A 46 -17.59 2.34 -10.82
CA MET A 46 -18.28 3.62 -10.64
C MET A 46 -19.22 3.56 -9.44
N HIS A 47 -19.14 4.57 -8.58
CA HIS A 47 -20.08 4.84 -7.50
C HIS A 47 -20.77 6.18 -7.76
N GLN A 48 -21.80 6.51 -6.99
CA GLN A 48 -22.56 7.74 -7.19
C GLN A 48 -21.69 9.01 -7.14
N ARG A 49 -20.75 9.10 -6.18
CA ARG A 49 -19.92 10.30 -5.93
C ARG A 49 -18.44 10.12 -6.22
N PHE A 50 -17.98 8.90 -6.44
CA PHE A 50 -16.58 8.59 -6.68
C PHE A 50 -16.44 7.34 -7.53
N ALA A 51 -15.22 7.02 -7.92
CA ALA A 51 -14.88 5.76 -8.57
C ALA A 51 -13.66 5.10 -7.88
N ARG A 52 -13.49 3.82 -8.09
CA ARG A 52 -12.28 3.07 -7.74
C ARG A 52 -11.76 2.37 -8.99
N GLY A 53 -10.46 2.43 -9.21
CA GLY A 53 -9.81 1.74 -10.31
C GLY A 53 -8.47 1.16 -9.90
N GLU A 54 -7.92 0.28 -10.71
CA GLU A 54 -6.54 -0.21 -10.55
C GLU A 54 -5.68 0.42 -11.64
N VAL A 55 -4.40 0.65 -11.35
CA VAL A 55 -3.43 1.02 -12.38
C VAL A 55 -3.34 -0.10 -13.39
N ASP A 56 -3.55 0.22 -14.65
CA ASP A 56 -3.22 -0.65 -15.78
C ASP A 56 -1.77 -0.39 -16.19
N ARG A 57 -1.46 0.86 -16.51
CA ARG A 57 -0.11 1.29 -16.90
C ARG A 57 0.17 2.70 -16.32
N VAL A 58 1.39 2.92 -15.90
CA VAL A 58 1.92 4.26 -15.61
C VAL A 58 2.47 4.83 -16.92
N VAL A 59 1.83 5.84 -17.46
CA VAL A 59 2.22 6.51 -18.71
C VAL A 59 3.34 7.51 -18.44
N VAL A 60 3.18 8.29 -17.37
CA VAL A 60 4.19 9.22 -16.86
C VAL A 60 4.36 8.97 -15.38
N SER A 61 5.59 8.78 -14.93
CA SER A 61 5.92 8.62 -13.52
C SER A 61 6.03 9.95 -12.81
N GLY A 62 5.36 10.10 -11.68
CA GLY A 62 5.51 11.25 -10.80
C GLY A 62 6.89 11.29 -10.13
N PRO A 63 7.36 12.47 -9.71
CA PRO A 63 8.74 12.66 -9.22
C PRO A 63 9.04 11.91 -7.93
N GLY A 64 8.02 11.54 -7.17
CA GLY A 64 8.17 10.76 -5.93
C GLY A 64 8.05 9.24 -6.11
N ARG A 65 7.79 8.75 -7.32
CA ARG A 65 7.68 7.32 -7.60
C ARG A 65 9.04 6.65 -7.64
N ILE A 66 9.11 5.45 -7.05
CA ILE A 66 10.27 4.55 -7.13
C ILE A 66 9.79 3.13 -7.44
N ASP A 67 10.71 2.30 -7.90
CA ASP A 67 10.49 0.86 -7.95
C ASP A 67 10.49 0.29 -6.53
N PRO A 68 9.42 -0.43 -6.12
CA PRO A 68 9.33 -0.98 -4.77
C PRO A 68 10.46 -1.99 -4.52
N PRO A 69 11.27 -1.85 -3.46
CA PRO A 69 12.34 -2.80 -3.17
C PRO A 69 11.85 -4.19 -2.74
N CYS A 70 10.59 -4.30 -2.33
CA CYS A 70 10.00 -5.55 -1.85
C CYS A 70 9.37 -6.34 -3.00
N PRO A 71 9.85 -7.57 -3.31
CA PRO A 71 9.30 -8.38 -4.41
C PRO A 71 7.84 -8.78 -4.18
N HIS A 72 7.41 -8.94 -2.92
CA HIS A 72 6.03 -9.26 -2.58
C HIS A 72 5.05 -8.11 -2.86
N TYR A 73 5.55 -6.87 -2.91
CA TYR A 73 4.70 -5.71 -3.16
C TYR A 73 4.01 -5.79 -4.52
N VAL A 74 4.75 -6.11 -5.57
CA VAL A 74 4.22 -6.24 -6.93
C VAL A 74 3.82 -7.70 -7.22
N GLY A 75 4.74 -8.65 -7.03
CA GLY A 75 4.56 -10.04 -7.46
C GLY A 75 3.40 -10.74 -6.76
N ASP A 76 3.31 -10.59 -5.44
CA ASP A 76 2.26 -11.25 -4.64
C ASP A 76 1.11 -10.32 -4.27
N GLN A 77 1.14 -9.07 -4.70
CA GLN A 77 0.14 -8.06 -4.34
C GLN A 77 -0.01 -7.93 -2.82
N CYS A 78 1.10 -7.95 -2.07
CA CYS A 78 1.11 -7.90 -0.62
C CYS A 78 0.27 -6.73 -0.08
N GLY A 79 -0.65 -7.02 0.87
CA GLY A 79 -1.50 -6.02 1.51
C GLY A 79 -0.82 -5.27 2.67
N GLY A 80 0.39 -5.68 3.09
CA GLY A 80 1.08 -5.14 4.26
C GLY A 80 1.65 -3.73 4.11
N CYS A 81 1.81 -3.23 2.87
CA CYS A 81 2.34 -1.90 2.58
C CYS A 81 1.47 -1.18 1.55
N GLN A 82 1.17 0.10 1.79
CA GLN A 82 0.40 0.93 0.86
C GLN A 82 1.29 1.83 0.00
N LEU A 83 2.40 2.34 0.54
CA LEU A 83 3.20 3.41 -0.05
C LEU A 83 4.63 3.00 -0.47
N MET A 84 4.93 1.70 -0.58
CA MET A 84 6.28 1.21 -0.92
C MET A 84 6.79 1.68 -2.30
N HIS A 85 5.89 2.11 -3.17
CA HIS A 85 6.18 2.69 -4.49
C HIS A 85 6.53 4.18 -4.44
N LEU A 86 6.57 4.79 -3.25
CA LEU A 86 6.99 6.17 -3.05
C LEU A 86 8.35 6.23 -2.35
N HIS A 87 9.19 7.16 -2.78
CA HIS A 87 10.41 7.52 -2.06
C HIS A 87 10.06 7.93 -0.60
N PRO A 88 10.89 7.62 0.41
CA PRO A 88 10.58 7.92 1.82
C PRO A 88 10.19 9.36 2.10
N ALA A 89 10.85 10.34 1.47
CA ALA A 89 10.47 11.74 1.60
C ALA A 89 9.06 12.02 1.06
N ALA A 90 8.68 11.42 -0.08
CA ALA A 90 7.34 11.55 -0.64
C ALA A 90 6.27 10.86 0.23
N GLN A 91 6.62 9.74 0.88
CA GLN A 91 5.75 9.11 1.88
C GLN A 91 5.47 10.03 3.07
N ARG A 92 6.51 10.71 3.60
CA ARG A 92 6.37 11.65 4.71
C ARG A 92 5.51 12.85 4.30
N ALA A 93 5.79 13.45 3.15
CA ALA A 93 4.97 14.56 2.62
C ALA A 93 3.50 14.16 2.46
N ALA A 94 3.23 12.97 1.91
CA ALA A 94 1.86 12.46 1.77
C ALA A 94 1.17 12.26 3.13
N LYS A 95 1.88 11.73 4.14
CA LYS A 95 1.35 11.56 5.50
C LYS A 95 1.05 12.90 6.17
N GLY A 96 1.95 13.87 6.07
CA GLY A 96 1.73 15.23 6.57
C GLY A 96 0.49 15.86 5.94
N ARG A 97 0.35 15.76 4.63
CA ARG A 97 -0.82 16.26 3.91
C ARG A 97 -2.12 15.57 4.35
N ILE A 98 -2.12 14.26 4.54
CA ILE A 98 -3.30 13.52 5.03
C ILE A 98 -3.74 14.04 6.40
N VAL A 99 -2.79 14.28 7.32
CA VAL A 99 -3.08 14.82 8.66
C VAL A 99 -3.58 16.26 8.55
N GLY A 100 -2.90 17.11 7.77
CA GLY A 100 -3.32 18.50 7.54
C GLY A 100 -4.73 18.59 6.95
N ASP A 101 -5.03 17.77 5.94
CA ASP A 101 -6.37 17.69 5.34
C ASP A 101 -7.44 17.24 6.35
N ALA A 102 -7.13 16.28 7.22
CA ALA A 102 -8.04 15.84 8.27
C ALA A 102 -8.31 16.94 9.29
N LEU A 103 -7.28 17.66 9.74
CA LEU A 103 -7.42 18.77 10.68
C LEU A 103 -8.24 19.93 10.08
N ARG A 104 -7.97 20.30 8.83
CA ARG A 104 -8.74 21.38 8.15
C ARG A 104 -10.19 21.00 7.90
N ARG A 105 -10.44 19.78 7.38
CA ARG A 105 -11.79 19.39 6.94
C ARG A 105 -12.68 18.86 8.06
N ILE A 106 -12.12 18.11 9.01
CA ILE A 106 -12.86 17.47 10.10
C ILE A 106 -12.73 18.33 11.37
N GLY A 107 -11.50 18.67 11.73
CA GLY A 107 -11.21 19.48 12.92
C GLY A 107 -11.56 20.96 12.77
N ARG A 108 -11.77 21.45 11.52
CA ARG A 108 -12.00 22.87 11.19
C ARG A 108 -10.91 23.79 11.73
N VAL A 109 -9.69 23.30 11.81
CA VAL A 109 -8.51 24.04 12.24
C VAL A 109 -7.75 24.48 11.01
N ASP A 110 -7.50 25.78 10.88
CA ASP A 110 -6.66 26.31 9.80
C ASP A 110 -5.19 26.11 10.17
N ILE A 111 -4.55 25.14 9.53
CA ILE A 111 -3.17 24.75 9.80
C ILE A 111 -2.47 24.33 8.52
N ALA A 112 -1.20 24.62 8.39
CA ALA A 112 -0.34 24.07 7.36
C ALA A 112 -0.19 22.53 7.54
N ASP A 113 0.24 21.86 6.48
CA ASP A 113 0.53 20.42 6.59
C ASP A 113 1.66 20.22 7.61
N PRO A 114 1.46 19.38 8.65
CA PRO A 114 2.49 19.16 9.66
C PRO A 114 3.69 18.42 9.06
N GLU A 115 4.87 18.79 9.51
CA GLU A 115 6.08 18.07 9.20
C GLU A 115 6.06 16.68 9.85
N VAL A 116 6.42 15.65 9.08
CA VAL A 116 6.54 14.29 9.59
C VAL A 116 8.00 13.99 9.89
N VAL A 117 8.30 13.83 11.18
CA VAL A 117 9.65 13.48 11.66
C VAL A 117 10.04 12.10 11.09
N PRO A 118 11.21 11.98 10.44
CA PRO A 118 11.68 10.70 9.94
C PRO A 118 11.97 9.72 11.08
N ALA A 119 11.70 8.44 10.88
CA ALA A 119 12.20 7.40 11.76
C ALA A 119 13.71 7.19 11.54
N SER A 120 14.37 6.50 12.48
CA SER A 120 15.79 6.14 12.38
C SER A 120 16.10 5.26 11.16
N ALA A 121 15.12 4.49 10.69
CA ALA A 121 15.22 3.66 9.49
C ALA A 121 13.86 3.59 8.76
N ASP A 122 13.91 3.52 7.43
CA ASP A 122 12.72 3.36 6.58
C ASP A 122 12.30 1.88 6.43
N LEU A 123 13.20 0.95 6.75
CA LEU A 123 13.01 -0.51 6.73
C LEU A 123 13.54 -1.11 8.05
N GLY A 124 13.18 -2.38 8.34
CA GLY A 124 13.70 -3.08 9.50
C GLY A 124 13.23 -2.53 10.86
N TYR A 125 12.05 -1.93 10.92
CA TYR A 125 11.53 -1.25 12.13
C TYR A 125 10.34 -1.97 12.77
N ARG A 126 9.83 -3.03 12.14
CA ARG A 126 8.60 -3.67 12.60
C ARG A 126 8.91 -4.80 13.58
N ALA A 127 8.57 -4.58 14.85
CA ALA A 127 8.75 -5.53 15.94
C ALA A 127 7.62 -6.58 16.06
N LYS A 128 6.58 -6.50 15.21
CA LYS A 128 5.45 -7.43 15.23
C LYS A 128 4.91 -7.70 13.85
N VAL A 129 4.56 -8.96 13.58
CA VAL A 129 3.81 -9.38 12.39
C VAL A 129 2.77 -10.42 12.77
N THR A 130 1.55 -10.27 12.24
CA THR A 130 0.52 -11.31 12.31
C THR A 130 0.48 -12.02 10.96
N LEU A 131 0.84 -13.29 10.96
CA LEU A 131 0.84 -14.15 9.79
C LEU A 131 -0.44 -14.98 9.76
N ALA A 132 -1.10 -15.03 8.62
CA ALA A 132 -2.20 -15.96 8.40
C ALA A 132 -1.64 -17.34 8.07
N VAL A 133 -2.32 -18.39 8.56
CA VAL A 133 -2.02 -19.79 8.26
C VAL A 133 -3.21 -20.41 7.56
N ARG A 134 -2.98 -20.98 6.37
CA ARG A 134 -4.02 -21.68 5.62
C ARG A 134 -3.39 -22.72 4.69
N ASP A 135 -3.90 -23.94 4.74
CA ASP A 135 -3.47 -25.05 3.87
C ASP A 135 -1.95 -25.26 3.86
N GLY A 136 -1.30 -25.15 5.03
CA GLY A 136 0.15 -25.28 5.17
C GLY A 136 0.96 -24.06 4.68
N VAL A 137 0.29 -23.00 4.20
CA VAL A 137 0.92 -21.74 3.84
C VAL A 137 0.92 -20.82 5.05
N VAL A 138 2.08 -20.22 5.35
CA VAL A 138 2.24 -19.16 6.36
C VAL A 138 2.60 -17.87 5.62
N GLY A 139 1.77 -16.85 5.78
CA GLY A 139 1.99 -15.64 4.98
C GLY A 139 1.06 -14.48 5.29
N LEU A 140 0.91 -13.61 4.33
CA LEU A 140 0.07 -12.41 4.43
C LEU A 140 -1.06 -12.45 3.40
N HIS A 141 -2.08 -11.65 3.66
CA HIS A 141 -3.19 -11.48 2.72
C HIS A 141 -2.77 -10.65 1.50
N ARG A 142 -3.30 -11.03 0.33
CA ARG A 142 -3.24 -10.19 -0.86
C ARG A 142 -4.11 -8.95 -0.67
N ARG A 143 -3.66 -7.84 -1.21
CA ARG A 143 -4.41 -6.58 -1.15
C ARG A 143 -5.76 -6.73 -1.87
N GLY A 144 -6.84 -6.34 -1.16
CA GLY A 144 -8.21 -6.43 -1.69
C GLY A 144 -8.80 -7.85 -1.74
N GLU A 145 -8.07 -8.87 -1.30
CA GLU A 145 -8.48 -10.27 -1.33
C GLU A 145 -8.27 -10.93 0.05
N ALA A 146 -9.11 -10.57 1.03
CA ALA A 146 -8.98 -11.06 2.43
C ALA A 146 -8.99 -12.60 2.56
N GLY A 147 -9.60 -13.31 1.60
CA GLY A 147 -9.62 -14.77 1.57
C GLY A 147 -8.37 -15.43 0.96
N ARG A 148 -7.47 -14.66 0.34
CA ARG A 148 -6.28 -15.19 -0.35
C ARG A 148 -5.00 -14.75 0.36
N ILE A 149 -4.20 -15.73 0.76
CA ILE A 149 -2.87 -15.51 1.32
C ILE A 149 -1.81 -15.93 0.30
N PHE A 150 -0.60 -15.43 0.49
CA PHE A 150 0.59 -15.86 -0.22
C PHE A 150 1.69 -16.17 0.79
N GLU A 151 2.60 -17.06 0.46
CA GLU A 151 3.73 -17.38 1.32
C GLU A 151 4.67 -16.18 1.46
N LEU A 152 4.83 -15.68 2.69
CA LEU A 152 5.78 -14.61 2.97
C LEU A 152 7.20 -15.20 3.05
N ARG A 153 8.03 -14.94 2.04
CA ARG A 153 9.42 -15.42 2.04
C ARG A 153 10.34 -14.54 2.87
N ARG A 154 10.18 -13.22 2.75
CA ARG A 154 10.92 -12.20 3.49
C ARG A 154 10.11 -10.91 3.57
N CYS A 155 10.13 -10.25 4.72
CA CYS A 155 9.54 -8.93 4.86
C CYS A 155 10.61 -7.89 5.21
N LEU A 156 10.84 -6.92 4.34
CA LEU A 156 11.86 -5.89 4.55
C LEU A 156 11.56 -4.94 5.72
N LEU A 157 10.34 -4.97 6.26
CA LEU A 157 9.96 -4.12 7.38
C LEU A 157 10.25 -4.75 8.74
N LEU A 158 10.47 -6.08 8.81
CA LEU A 158 10.73 -6.76 10.08
C LEU A 158 12.11 -6.40 10.63
N GLU A 159 12.18 -6.19 11.92
CA GLU A 159 13.45 -6.17 12.66
C GLU A 159 14.20 -7.50 12.46
N PRO A 160 15.54 -7.49 12.52
CA PRO A 160 16.34 -8.69 12.24
C PRO A 160 15.94 -9.91 13.08
N GLU A 161 15.64 -9.71 14.36
CA GLU A 161 15.23 -10.78 15.29
C GLU A 161 13.87 -11.37 14.91
N ILE A 162 12.94 -10.53 14.50
CA ILE A 162 11.60 -10.97 14.05
C ILE A 162 11.70 -11.68 12.69
N ASP A 163 12.56 -11.19 11.78
CA ASP A 163 12.80 -11.90 10.51
C ASP A 163 13.43 -13.26 10.76
N ALA A 164 14.39 -13.38 11.69
CA ALA A 164 15.00 -14.67 12.07
C ALA A 164 13.94 -15.65 12.62
N LEU A 165 13.06 -15.20 13.52
CA LEU A 165 11.95 -16.03 14.02
C LEU A 165 10.99 -16.44 12.90
N HIS A 166 10.67 -15.52 11.99
CA HIS A 166 9.85 -15.80 10.83
C HIS A 166 10.47 -16.87 9.93
N GLN A 167 11.79 -16.85 9.68
CA GLN A 167 12.47 -17.89 8.89
C GLN A 167 12.42 -19.25 9.60
N GLN A 168 12.61 -19.30 10.92
CA GLN A 168 12.47 -20.53 11.71
C GLN A 168 11.04 -21.08 11.63
N LEU A 169 10.03 -20.24 11.76
CA LEU A 169 8.63 -20.61 11.62
C LEU A 169 8.34 -21.20 10.23
N ARG A 170 8.85 -20.58 9.18
CA ARG A 170 8.72 -21.09 7.81
C ARG A 170 9.33 -22.48 7.65
N ALA A 171 10.50 -22.71 8.22
CA ALA A 171 11.16 -24.03 8.21
C ALA A 171 10.34 -25.07 8.98
N ALA A 172 9.70 -24.67 10.07
CA ALA A 172 8.91 -25.53 10.95
C ALA A 172 7.40 -25.58 10.59
N ARG A 173 6.96 -24.98 9.49
CA ARG A 173 5.52 -24.83 9.18
C ARG A 173 4.71 -26.13 9.19
N GLY A 174 5.34 -27.26 8.85
CA GLY A 174 4.71 -28.57 8.91
C GLY A 174 4.41 -29.10 10.32
N ARG A 175 4.92 -28.42 11.37
CA ARG A 175 4.66 -28.74 12.79
C ARG A 175 3.56 -27.87 13.40
N LEU A 176 3.04 -26.91 12.65
CA LEU A 176 1.94 -26.08 13.16
C LEU A 176 0.68 -26.93 13.39
N PRO A 177 -0.11 -26.63 14.42
CA PRO A 177 -1.39 -27.28 14.64
C PRO A 177 -2.28 -27.14 13.39
N ARG A 178 -3.06 -28.17 13.07
CA ARG A 178 -3.90 -28.19 11.86
C ARG A 178 -5.00 -27.13 11.88
N ASP A 179 -5.40 -26.69 13.06
CA ASP A 179 -6.41 -25.68 13.34
C ASP A 179 -5.79 -24.26 13.49
N ALA A 180 -4.47 -24.12 13.39
CA ALA A 180 -3.82 -22.83 13.45
C ALA A 180 -4.29 -21.95 12.27
N SER A 181 -4.85 -20.78 12.59
CA SER A 181 -5.29 -19.81 11.59
C SER A 181 -4.35 -18.60 11.49
N HIS A 182 -3.64 -18.30 12.56
CA HIS A 182 -2.70 -17.17 12.65
C HIS A 182 -1.53 -17.49 13.58
N VAL A 183 -0.40 -16.78 13.33
CA VAL A 183 0.77 -16.72 14.22
C VAL A 183 1.15 -15.24 14.39
N VAL A 184 1.46 -14.84 15.64
CA VAL A 184 1.80 -13.46 15.99
C VAL A 184 3.19 -13.41 16.61
#